data_299aeb5765292819b12eefa679a18b44
#
_entry.id   299aeb5765292819b12eefa679a18b44
#
_cell.length_a   1.000
_cell.length_b   1.000
_cell.length_c   1.000
_cell.angle_alpha   90.00
_cell.angle_beta   90.00
_cell.angle_gamma   90.00
#
_symmetry.space_group_name_H-M   'P 1'
#
loop_
_entity.id
_entity.type
_entity.pdbx_description
1 polymer ?
#
loop_
_entity_poly.entity_id
_entity_poly.type
_entity_poly.pdbx_seq_one_letter_code
_entity_poly.pdbx_strand_id
1 'polypeptide(L)'
;MPYHRNKFRNNLLIFYSAIFLMVALLVITYSYNREKQYRILALNDNLYNISRIADNYININNIYETGRYHKLDSLKRLLPHKNLRISIIDTSGCVLYDSFVPDYETMENHKTRPEIIESLNSEFGTTIRKSDTTGEDYYYYVKFYGKYFIRSALVYDVTVTNFLKANFKFLLLLLIAFLITGVILFIVTNKFGESVTSLRDFTVSLKNDKPFVAKFPKNELGVIGSEILDIYNNLLAAKNELVTEKEKLFNHLNALNEGVAFFSHDKEILFSNDHFIQQKNLISGDLKIFTSNLFEIPEFSAVNDFINSYSNASFKPSELPKMEYQVSRDGRFFKVQCVIFNDKSFEVILSDITRIGRNKQIKQQMTSNIAHELKTPVSSIKGYIETLLSNNSIEPEKQKYFLEKALGQTDRLTYLINDISVLNKIEEAGSSFTPEKVKISKIIREVTDNFKSAIEARKINVESFIKNNVLVKGNRSLILSVFQNLMENAINYAGDATNVRILIYSEDKKFYHFSFSDDGVGIPHEHINRIFERFYRVDSGRSRKSGGTGLGLAIVKNAILLHKGDIMVRNRVGGGTEFLFSLPKNDKKKSS
;
A
#
# COMPACT_ATOMS: atom_id res chain seq x y z
N MET A 1 -30.85 19.60 2.16
CA MET A 1 -32.18 19.47 1.55
C MET A 1 -33.06 18.61 2.45
N PRO A 2 -33.97 19.17 3.28
CA PRO A 2 -34.79 18.39 4.22
C PRO A 2 -35.93 17.63 3.54
N TYR A 3 -36.32 17.96 2.31
CA TYR A 3 -37.52 17.42 1.63
C TYR A 3 -37.44 15.92 1.28
N HIS A 4 -36.24 15.36 1.06
CA HIS A 4 -36.10 13.93 0.77
C HIS A 4 -35.97 13.03 2.00
N ARG A 5 -35.73 13.60 3.18
CA ARG A 5 -35.45 12.84 4.41
C ARG A 5 -36.66 12.03 4.90
N ASN A 6 -37.87 12.55 4.73
CA ASN A 6 -39.11 11.93 5.23
C ASN A 6 -39.87 11.11 4.18
N LYS A 7 -39.50 11.19 2.89
CA LYS A 7 -40.30 10.58 1.82
C LYS A 7 -40.39 9.05 1.92
N PHE A 8 -39.27 8.37 2.20
CA PHE A 8 -39.28 6.90 2.39
C PHE A 8 -40.11 6.47 3.56
N ARG A 9 -39.93 7.08 4.74
CA ARG A 9 -40.69 6.81 5.95
C ARG A 9 -42.19 7.04 5.74
N ASN A 10 -42.57 8.16 5.15
CA ASN A 10 -43.95 8.50 4.90
C ASN A 10 -44.59 7.53 3.89
N ASN A 11 -43.92 7.16 2.83
CA ASN A 11 -44.43 6.16 1.89
C ASN A 11 -44.63 4.79 2.55
N LEU A 12 -43.70 4.38 3.41
CA LEU A 12 -43.79 3.12 4.16
C LEU A 12 -44.98 3.15 5.10
N LEU A 13 -45.18 4.24 5.85
CA LEU A 13 -46.32 4.43 6.74
C LEU A 13 -47.66 4.41 5.98
N ILE A 14 -47.76 5.15 4.87
CA ILE A 14 -48.94 5.16 4.01
C ILE A 14 -49.26 3.76 3.50
N PHE A 15 -48.28 3.05 3.00
CA PHE A 15 -48.46 1.71 2.46
C PHE A 15 -48.94 0.70 3.50
N TYR A 16 -48.29 0.64 4.65
CA TYR A 16 -48.69 -0.28 5.72
C TYR A 16 -50.04 0.14 6.35
N SER A 17 -50.31 1.44 6.50
CA SER A 17 -51.59 1.91 7.00
C SER A 17 -52.72 1.59 6.03
N ALA A 18 -52.52 1.68 4.73
CA ALA A 18 -53.52 1.33 3.72
C ALA A 18 -53.83 -0.18 3.76
N ILE A 19 -52.83 -1.03 3.80
CA ILE A 19 -52.99 -2.50 3.92
C ILE A 19 -53.73 -2.83 5.23
N PHE A 20 -53.29 -2.24 6.34
CA PHE A 20 -53.90 -2.48 7.65
C PHE A 20 -55.36 -2.10 7.68
N LEU A 21 -55.74 -0.91 7.15
CA LEU A 21 -57.14 -0.46 7.05
C LEU A 21 -57.97 -1.40 6.17
N MET A 22 -57.44 -1.84 5.03
CA MET A 22 -58.09 -2.80 4.14
C MET A 22 -58.39 -4.11 4.85
N VAL A 23 -57.40 -4.69 5.53
CA VAL A 23 -57.57 -5.93 6.29
C VAL A 23 -58.52 -5.76 7.44
N ALA A 24 -58.45 -4.64 8.19
CA ALA A 24 -59.37 -4.34 9.27
C ALA A 24 -60.82 -4.27 8.77
N LEU A 25 -61.07 -3.58 7.65
CA LEU A 25 -62.38 -3.48 7.04
C LEU A 25 -62.92 -4.85 6.63
N LEU A 26 -62.10 -5.68 5.99
CA LEU A 26 -62.50 -7.03 5.60
C LEU A 26 -62.87 -7.90 6.81
N VAL A 27 -62.04 -7.88 7.86
CA VAL A 27 -62.28 -8.68 9.08
C VAL A 27 -63.54 -8.22 9.80
N ILE A 28 -63.74 -6.89 9.95
CA ILE A 28 -64.95 -6.35 10.58
C ILE A 28 -66.20 -6.73 9.78
N THR A 29 -66.21 -6.58 8.46
CA THR A 29 -67.30 -6.91 7.59
C THR A 29 -67.62 -8.41 7.63
N TYR A 30 -66.60 -9.25 7.55
CA TYR A 30 -66.76 -10.71 7.67
C TYR A 30 -67.31 -11.11 9.03
N SER A 31 -66.77 -10.59 10.11
CA SER A 31 -67.23 -10.89 11.48
C SER A 31 -68.64 -10.43 11.72
N TYR A 32 -69.05 -9.27 11.23
CA TYR A 32 -70.41 -8.77 11.29
C TYR A 32 -71.40 -9.70 10.57
N ASN A 33 -71.10 -10.08 9.35
CA ASN A 33 -71.92 -10.97 8.55
C ASN A 33 -72.03 -12.39 9.18
N ARG A 34 -70.96 -12.93 9.70
CA ARG A 34 -70.92 -14.21 10.38
C ARG A 34 -71.72 -14.21 11.67
N GLU A 35 -71.63 -13.17 12.48
CA GLU A 35 -72.39 -13.02 13.71
C GLU A 35 -73.89 -12.93 13.42
N LYS A 36 -74.29 -12.18 12.39
CA LYS A 36 -75.71 -12.09 11.95
C LYS A 36 -76.26 -13.45 11.52
N GLN A 37 -75.53 -14.20 10.70
CA GLN A 37 -75.93 -15.55 10.27
C GLN A 37 -76.06 -16.50 11.45
N TYR A 38 -75.11 -16.48 12.37
CA TYR A 38 -75.14 -17.32 13.57
C TYR A 38 -76.38 -17.06 14.41
N ARG A 39 -76.81 -15.84 14.57
CA ARG A 39 -78.01 -15.48 15.32
C ARG A 39 -79.29 -15.90 14.63
N ILE A 40 -79.34 -15.79 13.31
CA ILE A 40 -80.50 -16.33 12.51
C ILE A 40 -80.61 -17.85 12.70
N LEU A 41 -79.49 -18.56 12.59
CA LEU A 41 -79.47 -20.03 12.79
C LEU A 41 -79.90 -20.38 14.21
N ALA A 42 -79.40 -19.72 15.22
CA ALA A 42 -79.81 -19.92 16.64
C ALA A 42 -81.32 -19.68 16.87
N LEU A 43 -81.86 -18.67 16.20
CA LEU A 43 -83.32 -18.43 16.25
C LEU A 43 -84.12 -19.55 15.59
N ASN A 44 -83.67 -19.97 14.41
CA ASN A 44 -84.30 -21.09 13.69
C ASN A 44 -84.26 -22.40 14.49
N ASP A 45 -83.09 -22.73 15.10
CA ASP A 45 -82.93 -23.92 15.94
C ASP A 45 -83.92 -23.88 17.16
N ASN A 46 -84.05 -22.73 17.75
CA ASN A 46 -85.00 -22.56 18.86
C ASN A 46 -86.48 -22.78 18.41
N LEU A 47 -86.90 -22.17 17.28
CA LEU A 47 -88.22 -22.37 16.70
C LEU A 47 -88.46 -23.80 16.22
N TYR A 48 -87.38 -24.44 15.67
CA TYR A 48 -87.42 -25.86 15.35
C TYR A 48 -87.72 -26.74 16.57
N ASN A 49 -87.00 -26.53 17.67
CA ASN A 49 -87.19 -27.27 18.90
C ASN A 49 -88.60 -27.12 19.43
N ILE A 50 -89.19 -25.90 19.37
CA ILE A 50 -90.58 -25.66 19.73
C ILE A 50 -91.54 -26.40 18.81
N SER A 51 -91.31 -26.32 17.50
CA SER A 51 -92.11 -27.05 16.49
C SER A 51 -92.06 -28.55 16.74
N ARG A 52 -90.87 -29.12 17.06
CA ARG A 52 -90.70 -30.53 17.39
C ARG A 52 -91.41 -30.93 18.69
N ILE A 53 -91.41 -30.08 19.72
CA ILE A 53 -92.18 -30.30 20.96
C ILE A 53 -93.70 -30.33 20.67
N ALA A 54 -94.14 -29.42 19.81
CA ALA A 54 -95.56 -29.39 19.39
C ALA A 54 -95.97 -30.66 18.61
N ASP A 55 -95.08 -31.11 17.65
CA ASP A 55 -95.32 -32.35 16.91
C ASP A 55 -95.40 -33.57 17.85
N ASN A 56 -94.44 -33.72 18.74
CA ASN A 56 -94.46 -34.80 19.72
C ASN A 56 -95.69 -34.78 20.57
N TYR A 57 -96.14 -33.60 21.03
CA TYR A 57 -97.37 -33.48 21.82
C TYR A 57 -98.62 -33.86 21.02
N ILE A 58 -98.68 -33.48 19.71
CA ILE A 58 -99.77 -33.83 18.80
C ILE A 58 -99.83 -35.37 18.63
N ASN A 59 -98.68 -36.00 18.40
CA ASN A 59 -98.55 -37.45 18.16
C ASN A 59 -98.87 -38.24 19.43
N ILE A 60 -98.31 -37.90 20.59
CA ILE A 60 -98.62 -38.60 21.87
C ILE A 60 -100.10 -38.55 22.26
N ASN A 61 -100.72 -37.44 22.01
CA ASN A 61 -102.18 -37.26 22.39
C ASN A 61 -103.16 -37.60 21.25
N ASN A 62 -102.66 -38.11 20.09
CA ASN A 62 -103.44 -38.40 18.88
C ASN A 62 -104.34 -37.25 18.45
N ILE A 63 -103.87 -36.00 18.58
CA ILE A 63 -104.72 -34.78 18.41
C ILE A 63 -105.16 -34.62 16.95
N TYR A 64 -104.31 -34.91 15.99
CA TYR A 64 -104.55 -34.76 14.54
C TYR A 64 -105.71 -35.72 14.10
N GLU A 65 -105.66 -36.98 14.53
CA GLU A 65 -106.68 -38.01 14.16
C GLU A 65 -107.98 -37.84 14.92
N THR A 66 -107.91 -37.31 16.13
CA THR A 66 -109.17 -37.11 16.97
C THR A 66 -109.78 -35.75 16.75
N GLY A 67 -109.21 -34.83 16.00
CA GLY A 67 -109.69 -33.45 15.78
C GLY A 67 -109.72 -32.56 17.04
N ARG A 68 -109.13 -33.00 18.17
CA ARG A 68 -109.25 -32.28 19.50
C ARG A 68 -108.11 -31.25 19.67
N TYR A 69 -108.00 -30.26 18.77
CA TYR A 69 -106.94 -29.24 18.76
C TYR A 69 -106.93 -28.34 19.97
N HIS A 70 -108.08 -28.16 20.73
CA HIS A 70 -108.15 -27.39 21.98
C HIS A 70 -107.18 -27.90 23.07
N LYS A 71 -106.72 -29.15 23.00
CA LYS A 71 -105.70 -29.69 23.90
C LYS A 71 -104.36 -28.98 23.73
N LEU A 72 -104.09 -28.36 22.60
CA LEU A 72 -102.84 -27.58 22.33
C LEU A 72 -102.77 -26.29 23.13
N ASP A 73 -103.88 -25.80 23.73
CA ASP A 73 -103.86 -24.67 24.65
C ASP A 73 -103.10 -24.97 25.94
N SER A 74 -103.01 -26.25 26.32
CA SER A 74 -102.22 -26.70 27.45
C SER A 74 -100.70 -26.64 27.08
N LEU A 75 -100.32 -26.94 25.83
CA LEU A 75 -98.98 -26.82 25.34
C LEU A 75 -98.51 -25.33 25.34
N LYS A 76 -99.44 -24.40 24.96
CA LYS A 76 -99.12 -22.97 24.96
C LYS A 76 -98.70 -22.46 26.34
N ARG A 77 -99.25 -22.98 27.45
CA ARG A 77 -98.86 -22.61 28.82
C ARG A 77 -97.54 -23.14 29.27
N LEU A 78 -97.01 -24.17 28.61
CA LEU A 78 -95.71 -24.82 28.90
C LEU A 78 -94.54 -24.24 28.08
N LEU A 79 -94.82 -23.47 27.04
CA LEU A 79 -93.81 -22.91 26.18
C LEU A 79 -93.13 -21.69 26.81
N PRO A 80 -91.82 -21.53 26.56
CA PRO A 80 -90.96 -20.54 27.27
C PRO A 80 -91.27 -19.07 26.90
N HIS A 81 -91.96 -18.81 25.81
CA HIS A 81 -92.21 -17.44 25.33
C HIS A 81 -93.69 -17.14 25.25
N LYS A 82 -94.18 -16.12 26.03
CA LYS A 82 -95.60 -15.67 26.04
C LYS A 82 -96.08 -15.16 24.66
N ASN A 83 -95.14 -14.65 23.82
CA ASN A 83 -95.43 -14.07 22.51
C ASN A 83 -95.23 -15.07 21.37
N LEU A 84 -95.03 -16.36 21.69
CA LEU A 84 -94.85 -17.40 20.70
C LEU A 84 -96.22 -17.87 20.16
N ARG A 85 -96.45 -17.71 18.89
CA ARG A 85 -97.62 -18.17 18.18
C ARG A 85 -97.31 -19.52 17.50
N ILE A 86 -98.17 -20.49 17.74
CA ILE A 86 -98.11 -21.77 17.09
C ILE A 86 -99.39 -21.98 16.29
N SER A 87 -99.24 -22.34 15.03
CA SER A 87 -100.38 -22.73 14.18
C SER A 87 -100.11 -24.11 13.58
N ILE A 88 -101.21 -24.92 13.53
CA ILE A 88 -101.19 -26.23 12.81
C ILE A 88 -101.95 -26.01 11.53
N ILE A 89 -101.41 -26.42 10.42
CA ILE A 89 -101.99 -26.18 9.09
C ILE A 89 -101.97 -27.52 8.36
N ASP A 90 -103.07 -27.87 7.74
CA ASP A 90 -103.14 -29.13 6.95
C ASP A 90 -102.44 -28.99 5.57
N THR A 91 -102.32 -30.09 4.81
CA THR A 91 -101.72 -30.12 3.46
C THR A 91 -102.54 -29.32 2.43
N SER A 92 -103.80 -29.03 2.71
CA SER A 92 -104.67 -28.19 1.86
C SER A 92 -104.44 -26.70 2.11
N GLY A 93 -103.77 -26.35 3.21
CA GLY A 93 -103.54 -24.97 3.66
C GLY A 93 -104.52 -24.43 4.67
N CYS A 94 -105.48 -25.25 5.14
CA CYS A 94 -106.47 -24.88 6.17
C CYS A 94 -105.76 -24.87 7.52
N VAL A 95 -106.07 -23.81 8.37
CA VAL A 95 -105.55 -23.72 9.72
C VAL A 95 -106.45 -24.56 10.64
N LEU A 96 -105.87 -25.59 11.22
CA LEU A 96 -106.53 -26.53 12.12
C LEU A 96 -106.50 -26.04 13.59
N TYR A 97 -105.49 -25.22 13.90
CA TYR A 97 -105.28 -24.62 15.22
C TYR A 97 -104.42 -23.39 15.13
N ASP A 98 -104.72 -22.40 15.89
CA ASP A 98 -103.88 -21.21 16.11
C ASP A 98 -103.91 -20.78 17.58
N SER A 99 -102.72 -20.62 18.18
CA SER A 99 -102.67 -20.32 19.63
C SER A 99 -103.03 -18.91 19.99
N PHE A 100 -103.17 -17.99 19.02
CA PHE A 100 -103.46 -16.56 19.25
C PHE A 100 -104.89 -16.16 18.77
N VAL A 101 -105.45 -16.87 17.83
CA VAL A 101 -106.75 -16.60 17.23
C VAL A 101 -107.72 -17.70 17.64
N PRO A 102 -108.74 -17.40 18.50
CA PRO A 102 -109.67 -18.43 18.96
C PRO A 102 -110.55 -18.97 17.82
N ASP A 103 -110.91 -18.13 16.88
CA ASP A 103 -111.75 -18.49 15.72
C ASP A 103 -110.87 -18.73 14.47
N TYR A 104 -110.04 -19.77 14.55
CA TYR A 104 -109.10 -20.08 13.49
C TYR A 104 -109.77 -20.71 12.26
N GLU A 105 -111.01 -21.19 12.35
CA GLU A 105 -111.74 -21.73 11.23
C GLU A 105 -112.10 -20.68 10.17
N THR A 106 -112.14 -19.41 10.54
CA THR A 106 -112.40 -18.27 9.67
C THR A 106 -111.18 -17.73 8.99
N MET A 107 -110.02 -18.31 9.26
CA MET A 107 -108.79 -17.86 8.67
C MET A 107 -108.67 -18.21 7.18
N GLU A 108 -108.03 -17.30 6.41
CA GLU A 108 -107.78 -17.56 5.00
C GLU A 108 -106.88 -18.79 4.82
N ASN A 109 -106.95 -19.37 3.64
CA ASN A 109 -106.10 -20.50 3.31
C ASN A 109 -104.59 -20.08 3.24
N HIS A 110 -103.75 -20.77 3.93
CA HIS A 110 -102.29 -20.44 4.08
C HIS A 110 -101.41 -21.13 3.09
N LYS A 111 -101.93 -21.94 2.13
CA LYS A 111 -101.13 -22.74 1.18
C LYS A 111 -100.13 -21.91 0.33
N THR A 112 -100.55 -20.71 0.01
CA THR A 112 -99.72 -19.78 -0.81
C THR A 112 -98.72 -18.94 -0.03
N ARG A 113 -98.63 -19.12 1.27
CA ARG A 113 -97.74 -18.35 2.13
C ARG A 113 -96.28 -18.76 1.86
N PRO A 114 -95.31 -17.80 1.71
CA PRO A 114 -93.92 -18.06 1.37
C PRO A 114 -93.28 -19.11 2.26
N GLU A 115 -93.46 -18.99 3.58
CA GLU A 115 -92.90 -19.91 4.57
C GLU A 115 -93.42 -21.35 4.42
N ILE A 116 -94.65 -21.56 3.92
CA ILE A 116 -95.25 -22.87 3.66
C ILE A 116 -94.67 -23.44 2.40
N ILE A 117 -94.59 -22.65 1.32
CA ILE A 117 -94.00 -23.08 0.02
C ILE A 117 -92.55 -23.46 0.22
N GLU A 118 -91.78 -22.64 0.95
CA GLU A 118 -90.35 -22.94 1.20
C GLU A 118 -90.15 -24.23 2.00
N SER A 119 -91.03 -24.47 3.02
CA SER A 119 -90.95 -25.69 3.84
C SER A 119 -91.34 -26.99 3.10
N LEU A 120 -91.90 -26.92 1.90
CA LEU A 120 -92.12 -28.05 1.01
C LEU A 120 -90.89 -28.41 0.17
N ASN A 121 -90.10 -27.41 -0.15
CA ASN A 121 -88.89 -27.52 -1.00
C ASN A 121 -87.61 -27.63 -0.19
N SER A 122 -87.61 -27.26 1.08
CA SER A 122 -86.52 -27.23 2.02
C SER A 122 -86.88 -27.92 3.33
N GLU A 123 -85.92 -28.16 4.23
CA GLU A 123 -86.18 -28.73 5.56
C GLU A 123 -87.09 -27.90 6.39
N PHE A 124 -87.17 -26.60 6.19
CA PHE A 124 -88.07 -25.62 6.82
C PHE A 124 -88.18 -24.38 5.92
N GLY A 125 -89.22 -23.58 6.17
CA GLY A 125 -89.41 -22.28 5.51
C GLY A 125 -89.43 -21.18 6.53
N THR A 126 -88.84 -20.02 6.17
CA THR A 126 -88.83 -18.83 7.06
C THR A 126 -89.23 -17.57 6.29
N THR A 127 -89.99 -16.70 6.96
CA THR A 127 -90.30 -15.40 6.37
C THR A 127 -90.58 -14.38 7.48
N ILE A 128 -90.36 -13.12 7.18
CA ILE A 128 -90.80 -11.99 8.01
C ILE A 128 -91.88 -11.30 7.23
N ARG A 129 -93.09 -11.30 7.79
CA ARG A 129 -94.23 -10.59 7.19
C ARG A 129 -95.23 -10.17 8.21
N LYS A 130 -96.08 -9.23 7.83
CA LYS A 130 -97.16 -8.75 8.63
C LYS A 130 -98.27 -9.81 8.68
N SER A 131 -98.80 -10.04 9.85
CA SER A 131 -99.94 -10.94 10.06
C SER A 131 -101.23 -10.22 9.76
N ASP A 132 -102.07 -10.77 8.87
CA ASP A 132 -103.36 -10.20 8.49
C ASP A 132 -104.34 -10.27 9.64
N THR A 133 -104.12 -11.15 10.61
CA THR A 133 -105.01 -11.37 11.75
C THR A 133 -104.70 -10.51 13.00
N THR A 134 -103.43 -10.22 13.23
CA THR A 134 -102.96 -9.43 14.41
C THR A 134 -102.46 -8.03 14.05
N GLY A 135 -102.18 -7.77 12.78
CA GLY A 135 -101.63 -6.52 12.30
C GLY A 135 -100.17 -6.27 12.66
N GLU A 136 -99.50 -7.23 13.29
CA GLU A 136 -98.05 -7.15 13.69
C GLU A 136 -97.17 -7.91 12.74
N ASP A 137 -95.88 -7.52 12.64
CA ASP A 137 -94.89 -8.26 11.92
C ASP A 137 -94.41 -9.47 12.73
N TYR A 138 -94.31 -10.62 12.09
CA TYR A 138 -93.84 -11.86 12.70
C TYR A 138 -92.64 -12.44 11.91
N TYR A 139 -91.75 -13.03 12.67
CA TYR A 139 -90.75 -13.98 12.10
C TYR A 139 -91.45 -15.35 12.16
N TYR A 140 -91.77 -15.90 11.00
CA TYR A 140 -92.41 -17.19 10.85
C TYR A 140 -91.30 -18.25 10.55
N TYR A 141 -91.43 -19.40 11.20
CA TYR A 141 -90.69 -20.60 10.96
C TYR A 141 -91.72 -21.75 10.75
N VAL A 142 -91.58 -22.46 9.62
CA VAL A 142 -92.51 -23.55 9.31
C VAL A 142 -91.74 -24.81 9.01
N LYS A 143 -92.17 -25.92 9.57
CA LYS A 143 -91.70 -27.25 9.23
C LYS A 143 -92.82 -28.16 8.87
N PHE A 144 -92.67 -28.96 7.82
CA PHE A 144 -93.58 -29.98 7.37
C PHE A 144 -93.29 -31.32 8.09
N TYR A 145 -94.36 -31.92 8.68
CA TYR A 145 -94.32 -33.16 9.42
C TYR A 145 -95.08 -34.31 8.71
N GLY A 146 -95.08 -34.29 7.38
CA GLY A 146 -95.68 -35.35 6.51
C GLY A 146 -97.18 -35.24 6.36
N LYS A 147 -97.98 -34.97 7.43
CA LYS A 147 -99.49 -34.86 7.42
C LYS A 147 -99.92 -33.41 7.61
N TYR A 148 -99.12 -32.56 8.25
CA TYR A 148 -99.48 -31.18 8.61
C TYR A 148 -98.23 -30.33 8.70
N PHE A 149 -98.38 -29.04 8.64
CA PHE A 149 -97.35 -28.04 8.91
C PHE A 149 -97.48 -27.53 10.31
N ILE A 150 -96.37 -27.39 11.04
CA ILE A 150 -96.31 -26.65 12.27
C ILE A 150 -95.59 -25.36 11.99
N ARG A 151 -96.31 -24.25 12.18
CA ARG A 151 -95.77 -22.90 12.07
C ARG A 151 -95.55 -22.34 13.46
N SER A 152 -94.31 -22.10 13.81
CA SER A 152 -93.92 -21.36 15.00
C SER A 152 -93.56 -19.92 14.60
N ALA A 153 -94.10 -18.94 15.28
CA ALA A 153 -93.92 -17.54 14.95
C ALA A 153 -93.63 -16.69 16.19
N LEU A 154 -92.72 -15.78 16.08
CA LEU A 154 -92.47 -14.78 17.11
C LEU A 154 -92.75 -13.40 16.53
N VAL A 155 -93.32 -12.52 17.36
CA VAL A 155 -93.53 -11.14 16.97
C VAL A 155 -92.20 -10.50 16.66
N TYR A 156 -92.09 -9.93 15.48
CA TYR A 156 -90.83 -9.28 15.00
C TYR A 156 -90.75 -7.88 15.61
N ASP A 157 -90.74 -7.86 16.94
CA ASP A 157 -90.61 -6.67 17.77
C ASP A 157 -89.17 -6.23 18.00
N VAL A 158 -89.00 -5.20 18.85
CA VAL A 158 -87.68 -4.69 19.24
C VAL A 158 -86.77 -5.81 19.84
N THR A 159 -87.39 -6.80 20.51
CA THR A 159 -86.66 -7.88 21.17
C THR A 159 -86.00 -8.84 20.13
N VAL A 160 -86.85 -9.28 19.16
CA VAL A 160 -86.39 -10.16 18.08
C VAL A 160 -85.39 -9.42 17.13
N THR A 161 -85.74 -8.16 16.81
CA THR A 161 -84.80 -7.34 15.99
C THR A 161 -83.47 -7.09 16.69
N ASN A 162 -83.47 -6.81 18.00
CA ASN A 162 -82.28 -6.64 18.79
C ASN A 162 -81.46 -7.96 18.95
N PHE A 163 -82.22 -9.09 19.06
CA PHE A 163 -81.53 -10.41 19.06
C PHE A 163 -80.86 -10.71 17.72
N LEU A 164 -81.46 -10.36 16.59
CA LEU A 164 -80.91 -10.58 15.25
C LEU A 164 -79.80 -9.58 14.87
N LYS A 165 -79.68 -8.44 15.57
CA LYS A 165 -78.58 -7.51 15.37
C LYS A 165 -77.30 -8.09 15.92
N ALA A 166 -76.17 -7.90 15.21
CA ALA A 166 -74.81 -8.29 15.66
C ALA A 166 -74.51 -7.64 17.03
N ASN A 167 -73.82 -8.36 17.89
CA ASN A 167 -73.50 -7.89 19.24
C ASN A 167 -72.55 -6.69 19.20
N PHE A 168 -73.01 -5.50 19.46
CA PHE A 168 -72.20 -4.28 19.41
C PHE A 168 -70.99 -4.34 20.34
N LYS A 169 -71.07 -5.01 21.48
CA LYS A 169 -69.94 -5.16 22.43
C LYS A 169 -68.78 -5.93 21.82
N PHE A 170 -69.06 -6.98 21.04
CA PHE A 170 -68.07 -7.73 20.35
C PHE A 170 -67.37 -6.90 19.26
N LEU A 171 -68.16 -6.14 18.48
CA LEU A 171 -67.63 -5.23 17.46
C LEU A 171 -66.78 -4.13 18.07
N LEU A 172 -67.20 -3.58 19.23
CA LEU A 172 -66.40 -2.58 19.96
C LEU A 172 -65.07 -3.13 20.45
N LEU A 173 -65.02 -4.35 21.01
CA LEU A 173 -63.81 -5.01 21.46
C LEU A 173 -62.87 -5.23 20.28
N LEU A 174 -63.40 -5.65 19.16
CA LEU A 174 -62.62 -5.86 17.93
C LEU A 174 -62.06 -4.53 17.40
N LEU A 175 -62.82 -3.45 17.42
CA LEU A 175 -62.37 -2.12 17.06
C LEU A 175 -61.22 -1.64 17.97
N ILE A 176 -61.32 -1.84 19.29
CA ILE A 176 -60.28 -1.48 20.26
C ILE A 176 -59.00 -2.29 19.96
N ALA A 177 -59.12 -3.59 19.69
CA ALA A 177 -57.96 -4.43 19.33
C ALA A 177 -57.28 -3.91 18.07
N PHE A 178 -58.05 -3.52 17.04
CA PHE A 178 -57.48 -2.91 15.84
C PHE A 178 -56.80 -1.58 16.11
N LEU A 179 -57.38 -0.71 16.93
CA LEU A 179 -56.75 0.56 17.31
C LEU A 179 -55.40 0.34 18.00
N ILE A 180 -55.33 -0.59 18.96
CA ILE A 180 -54.11 -0.93 19.68
C ILE A 180 -53.05 -1.47 18.67
N THR A 181 -53.45 -2.41 17.81
CA THR A 181 -52.56 -2.97 16.78
C THR A 181 -52.07 -1.88 15.82
N GLY A 182 -52.96 -0.95 15.43
CA GLY A 182 -52.59 0.18 14.57
C GLY A 182 -51.56 1.11 15.21
N VAL A 183 -51.69 1.39 16.49
CA VAL A 183 -50.70 2.20 17.25
C VAL A 183 -49.38 1.46 17.33
N ILE A 184 -49.36 0.16 17.63
CA ILE A 184 -48.14 -0.64 17.66
C ILE A 184 -47.47 -0.63 16.30
N LEU A 185 -48.23 -0.89 15.22
CA LEU A 185 -47.73 -0.87 13.85
C LEU A 185 -47.11 0.47 13.47
N PHE A 186 -47.78 1.57 13.85
CA PHE A 186 -47.27 2.93 13.62
C PHE A 186 -45.91 3.15 14.32
N ILE A 187 -45.80 2.77 15.60
CA ILE A 187 -44.57 2.94 16.38
C ILE A 187 -43.43 2.12 15.75
N VAL A 188 -43.68 0.84 15.41
CA VAL A 188 -42.68 -0.06 14.81
C VAL A 188 -42.20 0.46 13.44
N THR A 189 -43.18 0.83 12.59
CA THR A 189 -42.88 1.33 11.23
C THR A 189 -42.09 2.64 11.27
N ASN A 190 -42.43 3.54 12.21
CA ASN A 190 -41.73 4.80 12.37
C ASN A 190 -40.28 4.57 12.83
N LYS A 191 -40.06 3.74 13.85
CA LYS A 191 -38.70 3.37 14.31
C LYS A 191 -37.89 2.72 13.22
N PHE A 192 -38.45 1.80 12.44
CA PHE A 192 -37.79 1.15 11.34
C PHE A 192 -37.41 2.16 10.25
N GLY A 193 -38.35 3.02 9.86
CA GLY A 193 -38.12 4.07 8.87
C GLY A 193 -37.01 5.06 9.26
N GLU A 194 -36.94 5.43 10.55
CA GLU A 194 -35.85 6.26 11.10
C GLU A 194 -34.50 5.55 11.01
N SER A 195 -34.46 4.26 11.34
CA SER A 195 -33.21 3.46 11.28
C SER A 195 -32.66 3.35 9.86
N VAL A 196 -33.52 3.06 8.88
CA VAL A 196 -33.17 3.01 7.47
C VAL A 196 -32.69 4.37 6.94
N THR A 197 -33.40 5.44 7.35
CA THR A 197 -33.03 6.80 6.95
C THR A 197 -31.65 7.19 7.51
N SER A 198 -31.37 6.85 8.77
CA SER A 198 -30.07 7.10 9.40
C SER A 198 -28.93 6.35 8.69
N LEU A 199 -29.15 5.10 8.32
CA LEU A 199 -28.17 4.31 7.58
C LEU A 199 -27.91 4.90 6.17
N ARG A 200 -28.95 5.34 5.48
CA ARG A 200 -28.81 6.02 4.20
C ARG A 200 -28.04 7.34 4.32
N ASP A 201 -28.38 8.17 5.29
CA ASP A 201 -27.73 9.46 5.50
C ASP A 201 -26.23 9.26 5.85
N PHE A 202 -25.93 8.20 6.60
CA PHE A 202 -24.56 7.76 6.87
C PHE A 202 -23.80 7.39 5.58
N THR A 203 -24.35 6.52 4.74
CA THR A 203 -23.69 6.12 3.48
C THR A 203 -23.50 7.28 2.51
N VAL A 204 -24.44 8.23 2.47
CA VAL A 204 -24.30 9.45 1.66
C VAL A 204 -23.21 10.38 2.23
N SER A 205 -23.06 10.48 3.55
CA SER A 205 -22.00 11.29 4.17
C SER A 205 -20.61 10.71 3.90
N LEU A 206 -20.47 9.37 3.94
CA LEU A 206 -19.23 8.67 3.57
C LEU A 206 -18.79 8.99 2.13
N LYS A 207 -19.77 8.98 1.20
CA LYS A 207 -19.47 9.30 -0.21
C LYS A 207 -18.96 10.72 -0.42
N ASN A 208 -19.31 11.67 0.46
CA ASN A 208 -18.99 13.08 0.34
C ASN A 208 -17.86 13.53 1.30
N ASP A 209 -17.13 12.60 1.90
CA ASP A 209 -16.04 12.85 2.88
C ASP A 209 -16.46 13.81 4.01
N LYS A 210 -17.72 13.79 4.41
CA LYS A 210 -18.21 14.63 5.51
C LYS A 210 -18.09 13.88 6.83
N PRO A 211 -17.59 14.53 7.89
CA PRO A 211 -17.56 13.92 9.21
C PRO A 211 -19.00 13.62 9.67
N PHE A 212 -19.29 12.37 9.91
CA PHE A 212 -20.58 11.90 10.41
C PHE A 212 -20.41 11.32 11.81
N VAL A 213 -21.03 11.96 12.79
CA VAL A 213 -21.13 11.40 14.15
C VAL A 213 -22.29 10.40 14.16
N ALA A 214 -21.97 9.14 13.88
CA ALA A 214 -22.94 8.07 13.79
C ALA A 214 -23.54 7.75 15.17
N LYS A 215 -24.81 8.10 15.39
CA LYS A 215 -25.62 7.45 16.41
C LYS A 215 -26.47 6.39 15.73
N PHE A 216 -25.96 5.18 15.67
CA PHE A 216 -26.74 4.06 15.13
C PHE A 216 -27.82 3.62 16.13
N PRO A 217 -29.01 3.22 15.65
CA PRO A 217 -30.03 2.65 16.51
C PRO A 217 -29.58 1.32 17.11
N LYS A 218 -30.08 0.98 18.30
CA LYS A 218 -29.76 -0.29 18.99
C LYS A 218 -30.61 -1.45 18.43
N ASN A 219 -30.42 -1.76 17.14
CA ASN A 219 -31.07 -2.87 16.44
C ASN A 219 -30.12 -3.44 15.39
N GLU A 220 -30.58 -4.45 14.63
CA GLU A 220 -29.79 -5.13 13.59
C GLU A 220 -29.26 -4.16 12.52
N LEU A 221 -30.05 -3.15 12.15
CA LEU A 221 -29.60 -2.11 11.21
C LEU A 221 -28.49 -1.25 11.80
N GLY A 222 -28.47 -1.07 13.11
CA GLY A 222 -27.38 -0.36 13.79
C GLY A 222 -26.08 -1.18 13.81
N VAL A 223 -26.18 -2.49 13.97
CA VAL A 223 -25.02 -3.40 13.86
C VAL A 223 -24.42 -3.33 12.47
N ILE A 224 -25.27 -3.43 11.43
CA ILE A 224 -24.80 -3.28 10.03
C ILE A 224 -24.12 -1.93 9.82
N GLY A 225 -24.70 -0.85 10.37
CA GLY A 225 -24.11 0.47 10.29
C GLY A 225 -22.73 0.57 10.93
N SER A 226 -22.52 -0.05 12.10
CA SER A 226 -21.23 -0.09 12.77
C SER A 226 -20.20 -0.92 12.00
N GLU A 227 -20.59 -2.06 11.45
CA GLU A 227 -19.71 -2.88 10.61
C GLU A 227 -19.27 -2.15 9.32
N ILE A 228 -20.19 -1.44 8.67
CA ILE A 228 -19.85 -0.62 7.50
C ILE A 228 -18.87 0.49 7.89
N LEU A 229 -19.03 1.11 9.06
CA LEU A 229 -18.13 2.13 9.56
C LEU A 229 -16.73 1.55 9.81
N ASP A 230 -16.63 0.37 10.41
CA ASP A 230 -15.37 -0.30 10.66
C ASP A 230 -14.65 -0.67 9.37
N ILE A 231 -15.38 -1.21 8.38
CA ILE A 231 -14.84 -1.51 7.05
C ILE A 231 -14.31 -0.22 6.38
N TYR A 232 -15.08 0.86 6.45
CA TYR A 232 -14.67 2.15 5.88
C TYR A 232 -13.41 2.71 6.57
N ASN A 233 -13.34 2.66 7.90
CA ASN A 233 -12.17 3.11 8.65
C ASN A 233 -10.93 2.27 8.31
N ASN A 234 -11.07 0.95 8.19
CA ASN A 234 -9.99 0.06 7.78
C ASN A 234 -9.53 0.36 6.35
N LEU A 235 -10.46 0.61 5.42
CA LEU A 235 -10.13 1.00 4.05
C LEU A 235 -9.38 2.33 4.00
N LEU A 236 -9.83 3.32 4.79
CA LEU A 236 -9.17 4.62 4.89
C LEU A 236 -7.76 4.50 5.47
N ALA A 237 -7.60 3.69 6.53
CA ALA A 237 -6.30 3.41 7.13
C ALA A 237 -5.36 2.74 6.12
N ALA A 238 -5.81 1.69 5.42
CA ALA A 238 -5.03 1.01 4.39
C ALA A 238 -4.65 1.95 3.22
N LYS A 239 -5.58 2.83 2.80
CA LYS A 239 -5.29 3.85 1.78
C LYS A 239 -4.20 4.82 2.25
N ASN A 240 -4.29 5.30 3.49
CA ASN A 240 -3.29 6.22 4.05
C ASN A 240 -1.92 5.54 4.22
N GLU A 241 -1.91 4.28 4.64
CA GLU A 241 -0.69 3.47 4.73
C GLU A 241 -0.03 3.32 3.35
N LEU A 242 -0.82 2.98 2.32
CA LEU A 242 -0.33 2.87 0.94
C LEU A 242 0.25 4.19 0.43
N VAL A 243 -0.39 5.33 0.73
CA VAL A 243 0.14 6.66 0.37
C VAL A 243 1.47 6.91 1.07
N THR A 244 1.54 6.61 2.37
CA THR A 244 2.77 6.80 3.16
C THR A 244 3.91 5.89 2.65
N GLU A 245 3.61 4.64 2.32
CA GLU A 245 4.61 3.72 1.74
C GLU A 245 5.08 4.20 0.37
N LYS A 246 4.16 4.66 -0.47
CA LYS A 246 4.50 5.26 -1.77
C LYS A 246 5.42 6.47 -1.61
N GLU A 247 5.13 7.36 -0.67
CA GLU A 247 5.98 8.52 -0.38
C GLU A 247 7.36 8.10 0.14
N LYS A 248 7.44 7.08 1.00
CA LYS A 248 8.72 6.54 1.46
C LYS A 248 9.55 6.00 0.30
N LEU A 249 8.94 5.24 -0.61
CA LEU A 249 9.63 4.72 -1.81
C LEU A 249 10.16 5.85 -2.68
N PHE A 250 9.38 6.89 -2.94
CA PHE A 250 9.85 8.05 -3.70
C PHE A 250 10.98 8.79 -3.00
N ASN A 251 10.90 8.97 -1.68
CA ASN A 251 11.96 9.60 -0.90
C ASN A 251 13.25 8.75 -0.92
N HIS A 252 13.14 7.41 -0.88
CA HIS A 252 14.29 6.52 -1.06
C HIS A 252 14.93 6.67 -2.45
N LEU A 253 14.13 6.69 -3.50
CA LEU A 253 14.63 6.88 -4.88
C LEU A 253 15.33 8.24 -5.05
N ASN A 254 14.80 9.29 -4.41
CA ASN A 254 15.42 10.61 -4.43
C ASN A 254 16.70 10.70 -3.58
N ALA A 255 16.82 9.88 -2.54
CA ALA A 255 18.01 9.83 -1.68
C ALA A 255 19.16 9.01 -2.28
N LEU A 256 18.93 8.21 -3.33
CA LEU A 256 19.97 7.50 -4.05
C LEU A 256 20.87 8.50 -4.79
N ASN A 257 22.18 8.26 -4.78
CA ASN A 257 23.15 9.04 -5.58
C ASN A 257 23.11 8.68 -7.08
N GLU A 258 22.23 7.77 -7.46
CA GLU A 258 22.02 7.34 -8.83
C GLU A 258 20.83 8.06 -9.43
N GLY A 259 20.92 8.39 -10.71
CA GLY A 259 19.81 8.91 -11.49
C GLY A 259 18.88 7.77 -11.87
N VAL A 260 17.62 7.83 -11.45
CA VAL A 260 16.61 6.80 -11.73
C VAL A 260 15.41 7.43 -12.41
N ALA A 261 14.98 6.84 -13.52
CA ALA A 261 13.75 7.22 -14.20
C ALA A 261 12.96 5.99 -14.67
N PHE A 262 11.64 6.05 -14.47
CA PHE A 262 10.71 5.05 -14.95
C PHE A 262 9.91 5.61 -16.12
N PHE A 263 9.70 4.79 -17.12
CA PHE A 263 8.98 5.13 -18.34
C PHE A 263 7.85 4.15 -18.61
N SER A 264 6.77 4.62 -19.23
CA SER A 264 5.72 3.77 -19.78
C SER A 264 6.21 3.02 -21.02
N HIS A 265 5.43 2.05 -21.48
CA HIS A 265 5.63 1.39 -22.78
C HIS A 265 5.79 2.39 -23.94
N ASP A 266 5.06 3.51 -23.90
CA ASP A 266 5.06 4.56 -24.92
C ASP A 266 6.19 5.58 -24.74
N LYS A 267 7.16 5.27 -23.88
CA LYS A 267 8.33 6.13 -23.55
C LYS A 267 7.98 7.43 -22.84
N GLU A 268 6.77 7.51 -22.25
CA GLU A 268 6.41 8.63 -21.39
C GLU A 268 7.00 8.46 -19.98
N ILE A 269 7.41 9.56 -19.38
CA ILE A 269 8.00 9.54 -18.04
C ILE A 269 6.93 9.33 -16.99
N LEU A 270 7.06 8.24 -16.23
CA LEU A 270 6.23 7.97 -15.07
C LEU A 270 6.83 8.58 -13.79
N PHE A 271 8.15 8.59 -13.70
CA PHE A 271 8.90 9.14 -12.58
C PHE A 271 10.34 9.42 -13.00
N SER A 272 10.95 10.45 -12.43
CA SER A 272 12.40 10.67 -12.46
C SER A 272 12.85 11.39 -11.19
N ASN A 273 14.00 11.00 -10.64
CA ASN A 273 14.59 11.73 -9.53
C ASN A 273 15.49 12.87 -10.04
N ASP A 274 15.89 13.77 -9.14
CA ASP A 274 16.71 14.94 -9.46
C ASP A 274 18.09 14.53 -10.00
N HIS A 275 18.66 13.42 -9.49
CA HIS A 275 19.94 12.90 -9.96
C HIS A 275 19.89 12.43 -11.42
N PHE A 276 18.77 11.86 -11.86
CA PHE A 276 18.58 11.48 -13.25
C PHE A 276 18.65 12.70 -14.17
N ILE A 277 17.93 13.75 -13.81
CA ILE A 277 17.93 14.99 -14.61
C ILE A 277 19.33 15.60 -14.68
N GLN A 278 20.03 15.67 -13.55
CA GLN A 278 21.41 16.19 -13.48
C GLN A 278 22.37 15.36 -14.33
N GLN A 279 22.37 14.04 -14.17
CA GLN A 279 23.32 13.16 -14.87
C GLN A 279 22.99 13.10 -16.37
N LYS A 280 21.71 13.06 -16.74
CA LYS A 280 21.29 13.16 -18.14
C LYS A 280 21.81 14.44 -18.80
N ASN A 281 21.68 15.59 -18.12
CA ASN A 281 22.18 16.86 -18.63
C ASN A 281 23.72 16.88 -18.77
N LEU A 282 24.44 16.21 -17.87
CA LEU A 282 25.89 16.06 -17.95
C LEU A 282 26.32 15.12 -19.11
N ILE A 283 25.51 14.10 -19.41
CA ILE A 283 25.76 13.16 -20.51
C ILE A 283 25.44 13.83 -21.85
N SER A 284 24.28 14.48 -21.99
CA SER A 284 23.83 15.10 -23.24
C SER A 284 24.49 16.45 -23.54
N GLY A 285 24.94 17.17 -22.49
CA GLY A 285 25.35 18.58 -22.57
C GLY A 285 24.20 19.55 -22.79
N ASP A 286 22.96 19.10 -22.65
CA ASP A 286 21.75 19.90 -22.76
C ASP A 286 21.18 20.24 -21.37
N LEU A 287 20.95 21.52 -21.13
CA LEU A 287 20.42 22.04 -19.87
C LEU A 287 18.88 21.93 -19.76
N LYS A 288 18.21 21.39 -20.77
CA LYS A 288 16.76 21.24 -20.74
C LYS A 288 16.33 20.24 -19.66
N ILE A 289 15.44 20.68 -18.80
CA ILE A 289 14.90 19.89 -17.68
C ILE A 289 14.00 18.74 -18.18
N PHE A 290 13.36 18.92 -19.36
CA PHE A 290 12.43 17.93 -19.90
C PHE A 290 13.17 16.77 -20.58
N THR A 291 12.82 15.56 -20.18
CA THR A 291 13.39 14.30 -20.66
C THR A 291 12.58 13.68 -21.81
N SER A 292 11.60 14.42 -22.37
CA SER A 292 10.74 13.92 -23.44
C SER A 292 11.48 13.42 -24.69
N ASN A 293 12.73 13.89 -24.90
CA ASN A 293 13.54 13.52 -26.06
C ASN A 293 14.79 12.72 -25.67
N LEU A 294 14.77 12.00 -24.54
CA LEU A 294 15.92 11.22 -24.07
C LEU A 294 16.45 10.26 -25.15
N PHE A 295 15.54 9.60 -25.86
CA PHE A 295 15.88 8.56 -26.83
C PHE A 295 16.34 9.10 -28.20
N GLU A 296 16.26 10.41 -28.40
CA GLU A 296 16.82 11.12 -29.58
C GLU A 296 18.29 11.50 -29.36
N ILE A 297 18.78 11.42 -28.14
CA ILE A 297 20.16 11.75 -27.78
C ILE A 297 21.06 10.57 -28.20
N PRO A 298 22.15 10.81 -28.96
CA PRO A 298 23.02 9.73 -29.47
C PRO A 298 23.55 8.81 -28.38
N GLU A 299 23.85 9.34 -27.19
CA GLU A 299 24.37 8.59 -26.05
C GLU A 299 23.35 7.59 -25.49
N PHE A 300 22.05 7.75 -25.80
CA PHE A 300 20.97 6.86 -25.37
C PHE A 300 20.37 6.03 -26.52
N SER A 301 20.95 6.09 -27.73
CA SER A 301 20.46 5.31 -28.88
C SER A 301 20.44 3.80 -28.58
N ALA A 302 21.45 3.28 -27.88
CA ALA A 302 21.52 1.87 -27.49
C ALA A 302 20.33 1.46 -26.60
N VAL A 303 19.87 2.34 -25.70
CA VAL A 303 18.66 2.11 -24.88
C VAL A 303 17.44 2.02 -25.77
N ASN A 304 17.32 2.92 -26.75
CA ASN A 304 16.20 2.93 -27.67
C ASN A 304 16.11 1.64 -28.50
N ASP A 305 17.26 1.18 -29.04
CA ASP A 305 17.36 -0.06 -29.81
C ASP A 305 17.01 -1.28 -28.93
N PHE A 306 17.48 -1.29 -27.69
CA PHE A 306 17.18 -2.33 -26.73
C PHE A 306 15.67 -2.41 -26.42
N ILE A 307 15.02 -1.28 -26.12
CA ILE A 307 13.57 -1.24 -25.86
C ILE A 307 12.80 -1.74 -27.08
N ASN A 308 13.16 -1.28 -28.28
CA ASN A 308 12.48 -1.67 -29.52
C ASN A 308 12.63 -3.19 -29.81
N SER A 309 13.78 -3.80 -29.47
CA SER A 309 14.00 -5.23 -29.67
C SER A 309 13.14 -6.12 -28.77
N TYR A 310 12.67 -5.61 -27.61
CA TYR A 310 11.82 -6.32 -26.66
C TYR A 310 10.36 -5.87 -26.67
N SER A 311 9.95 -4.95 -27.56
CA SER A 311 8.59 -4.42 -27.63
C SER A 311 7.52 -5.50 -27.77
N ASN A 312 7.83 -6.57 -28.57
CA ASN A 312 6.92 -7.69 -28.84
C ASN A 312 7.28 -8.99 -28.10
N ALA A 313 8.37 -9.02 -27.32
CA ALA A 313 8.78 -10.22 -26.61
C ALA A 313 7.99 -10.43 -25.32
N SER A 314 7.69 -11.70 -24.98
CA SER A 314 7.16 -12.11 -23.69
C SER A 314 8.25 -12.81 -22.90
N PHE A 315 8.49 -12.44 -21.65
CA PHE A 315 9.52 -13.02 -20.79
C PHE A 315 8.97 -13.38 -19.41
N LYS A 316 9.66 -14.28 -18.73
CA LYS A 316 9.27 -14.72 -17.38
C LYS A 316 9.61 -13.64 -16.34
N PRO A 317 8.82 -13.46 -15.27
CA PRO A 317 9.08 -12.48 -14.22
C PRO A 317 10.47 -12.61 -13.55
N SER A 318 11.07 -13.80 -13.61
CA SER A 318 12.39 -14.09 -13.04
C SER A 318 13.58 -13.68 -13.93
N GLU A 319 13.34 -13.32 -15.19
CA GLU A 319 14.37 -13.02 -16.18
C GLU A 319 14.07 -11.72 -16.92
N LEU A 320 14.06 -10.60 -16.15
CA LEU A 320 13.84 -9.30 -16.75
C LEU A 320 15.01 -8.95 -17.68
N PRO A 321 14.74 -8.57 -18.95
CA PRO A 321 15.77 -8.10 -19.86
C PRO A 321 16.46 -6.87 -19.27
N LYS A 322 17.80 -6.93 -19.24
CA LYS A 322 18.61 -5.79 -18.82
C LYS A 322 19.80 -5.58 -19.74
N MET A 323 20.15 -4.33 -19.94
CA MET A 323 21.37 -3.94 -20.60
C MET A 323 22.16 -2.94 -19.76
N GLU A 324 23.47 -2.90 -19.97
CA GLU A 324 24.32 -1.87 -19.38
C GLU A 324 25.47 -1.51 -20.33
N TYR A 325 25.82 -0.23 -20.34
CA TYR A 325 26.97 0.27 -21.06
C TYR A 325 27.56 1.51 -20.40
N GLN A 326 28.71 1.95 -20.86
CA GLN A 326 29.41 3.12 -20.32
C GLN A 326 29.45 4.24 -21.36
N VAL A 327 29.22 5.45 -20.91
CA VAL A 327 29.34 6.69 -21.68
C VAL A 327 30.40 7.55 -21.02
N SER A 328 31.27 8.17 -21.83
CA SER A 328 32.25 9.15 -21.33
C SER A 328 32.08 10.48 -22.02
N ARG A 329 32.04 11.57 -21.21
CA ARG A 329 31.98 12.93 -21.72
C ARG A 329 32.73 13.90 -20.79
N ASP A 330 33.51 14.77 -21.36
CA ASP A 330 34.29 15.80 -20.64
C ASP A 330 35.11 15.25 -19.46
N GLY A 331 35.72 14.06 -19.64
CA GLY A 331 36.49 13.39 -18.59
C GLY A 331 35.68 12.82 -17.44
N ARG A 332 34.38 12.71 -17.60
CA ARG A 332 33.46 11.99 -16.69
C ARG A 332 33.04 10.67 -17.31
N PHE A 333 32.73 9.71 -16.47
CA PHE A 333 32.31 8.37 -16.87
C PHE A 333 30.96 8.08 -16.23
N PHE A 334 30.00 7.70 -17.05
CA PHE A 334 28.66 7.33 -16.60
C PHE A 334 28.37 5.90 -17.02
N LYS A 335 27.69 5.16 -16.16
CA LYS A 335 27.11 3.87 -16.44
C LYS A 335 25.62 4.07 -16.70
N VAL A 336 25.15 3.60 -17.84
CA VAL A 336 23.72 3.59 -18.21
C VAL A 336 23.24 2.16 -18.11
N GLN A 337 22.17 1.93 -17.37
CA GLN A 337 21.48 0.64 -17.27
C GLN A 337 20.03 0.81 -17.67
N CYS A 338 19.46 -0.19 -18.36
CA CYS A 338 18.04 -0.25 -18.69
C CYS A 338 17.50 -1.62 -18.32
N VAL A 339 16.34 -1.66 -17.67
CA VAL A 339 15.61 -2.88 -17.30
C VAL A 339 14.18 -2.76 -17.80
N ILE A 340 13.68 -3.80 -18.48
CA ILE A 340 12.31 -3.84 -19.00
C ILE A 340 11.47 -4.75 -18.11
N PHE A 341 10.30 -4.24 -17.66
CA PHE A 341 9.36 -4.98 -16.82
C PHE A 341 8.34 -5.75 -17.65
N ASN A 342 7.57 -6.63 -16.99
CA ASN A 342 6.57 -7.49 -17.66
C ASN A 342 5.43 -6.73 -18.33
N ASP A 343 5.06 -5.57 -17.78
CA ASP A 343 4.05 -4.65 -18.32
C ASP A 343 4.58 -3.76 -19.45
N LYS A 344 5.81 -4.04 -19.93
CA LYS A 344 6.55 -3.27 -20.94
C LYS A 344 6.97 -1.86 -20.49
N SER A 345 6.70 -1.48 -19.27
CA SER A 345 7.36 -0.30 -18.69
C SER A 345 8.83 -0.60 -18.50
N PHE A 346 9.67 0.41 -18.41
CA PHE A 346 11.10 0.22 -18.23
C PHE A 346 11.74 1.27 -17.34
N GLU A 347 12.84 0.89 -16.72
CA GLU A 347 13.66 1.73 -15.87
C GLU A 347 14.98 2.04 -16.55
N VAL A 348 15.39 3.30 -16.46
CA VAL A 348 16.74 3.73 -16.86
C VAL A 348 17.46 4.27 -15.64
N ILE A 349 18.63 3.68 -15.34
CA ILE A 349 19.49 4.07 -14.23
C ILE A 349 20.77 4.68 -14.78
N LEU A 350 21.14 5.85 -14.27
CA LEU A 350 22.39 6.55 -14.56
C LEU A 350 23.25 6.55 -13.29
N SER A 351 24.49 6.12 -13.39
CA SER A 351 25.44 6.14 -12.26
C SER A 351 26.71 6.86 -12.66
N ASP A 352 27.12 7.88 -11.89
CA ASP A 352 28.44 8.52 -12.08
C ASP A 352 29.54 7.61 -11.55
N ILE A 353 30.27 6.99 -12.47
CA ILE A 353 31.40 6.12 -12.19
C ILE A 353 32.75 6.80 -12.47
N THR A 354 32.80 8.13 -12.49
CA THR A 354 33.99 8.92 -12.86
C THR A 354 35.17 8.55 -12.00
N ARG A 355 34.99 8.35 -10.69
CA ARG A 355 36.10 7.92 -9.81
C ARG A 355 36.65 6.54 -10.18
N ILE A 356 35.76 5.61 -10.50
CA ILE A 356 36.11 4.25 -10.89
C ILE A 356 36.78 4.28 -12.28
N GLY A 357 36.22 5.00 -13.24
CA GLY A 357 36.75 5.15 -14.60
C GLY A 357 38.13 5.79 -14.61
N ARG A 358 38.34 6.89 -13.87
CA ARG A 358 39.65 7.54 -13.73
C ARG A 358 40.68 6.61 -13.09
N ASN A 359 40.29 5.90 -12.03
CA ASN A 359 41.21 4.94 -11.40
C ASN A 359 41.59 3.81 -12.37
N LYS A 360 40.65 3.33 -13.19
CA LYS A 360 40.92 2.33 -14.23
C LYS A 360 41.91 2.87 -15.28
N GLN A 361 41.68 4.11 -15.75
CA GLN A 361 42.59 4.77 -16.70
C GLN A 361 43.99 4.94 -16.11
N ILE A 362 44.11 5.45 -14.87
CA ILE A 362 45.41 5.61 -14.19
C ILE A 362 46.13 4.26 -14.08
N LYS A 363 45.42 3.18 -13.71
CA LYS A 363 46.01 1.84 -13.65
C LYS A 363 46.46 1.34 -15.02
N GLN A 364 45.68 1.53 -16.08
CA GLN A 364 46.06 1.14 -17.44
C GLN A 364 47.27 1.91 -17.91
N GLN A 365 47.31 3.22 -17.69
CA GLN A 365 48.45 4.05 -18.05
C GLN A 365 49.71 3.66 -17.26
N MET A 366 49.57 3.35 -15.96
CA MET A 366 50.64 2.87 -15.12
C MET A 366 51.22 1.56 -15.67
N THR A 367 50.36 0.58 -16.01
CA THR A 367 50.80 -0.71 -16.57
C THR A 367 51.53 -0.52 -17.89
N SER A 368 51.04 0.36 -18.78
CA SER A 368 51.68 0.69 -20.04
C SER A 368 53.05 1.34 -19.84
N ASN A 369 53.14 2.31 -18.91
CA ASN A 369 54.39 2.99 -18.58
C ASN A 369 55.42 2.02 -17.96
N ILE A 370 54.98 1.13 -17.04
CA ILE A 370 55.86 0.08 -16.49
C ILE A 370 56.41 -0.81 -17.58
N ALA A 371 55.57 -1.31 -18.49
CA ALA A 371 55.99 -2.15 -19.59
C ALA A 371 57.04 -1.47 -20.47
N HIS A 372 56.83 -0.16 -20.76
CA HIS A 372 57.78 0.63 -21.55
C HIS A 372 59.10 0.85 -20.82
N GLU A 373 59.08 1.22 -19.52
CA GLU A 373 60.31 1.48 -18.73
C GLU A 373 61.09 0.19 -18.41
N LEU A 374 60.44 -0.99 -18.37
CA LEU A 374 61.09 -2.29 -18.26
C LEU A 374 61.72 -2.73 -19.59
N LYS A 375 61.01 -2.50 -20.72
CA LYS A 375 61.52 -2.94 -22.06
C LYS A 375 62.83 -2.27 -22.43
N THR A 376 62.98 -0.98 -22.10
CA THR A 376 64.17 -0.19 -22.47
C THR A 376 65.47 -0.76 -21.88
N PRO A 377 65.64 -0.97 -20.55
CA PRO A 377 66.87 -1.55 -19.98
C PRO A 377 67.11 -2.99 -20.44
N VAL A 378 66.05 -3.81 -20.56
CA VAL A 378 66.11 -5.19 -21.03
C VAL A 378 66.67 -5.23 -22.46
N SER A 379 66.19 -4.38 -23.37
CA SER A 379 66.67 -4.29 -24.74
C SER A 379 68.13 -3.81 -24.80
N SER A 380 68.51 -2.86 -23.91
CA SER A 380 69.90 -2.39 -23.83
C SER A 380 70.84 -3.48 -23.32
N ILE A 381 70.45 -4.19 -22.24
CA ILE A 381 71.25 -5.34 -21.73
C ILE A 381 71.46 -6.38 -22.82
N LYS A 382 70.32 -6.76 -23.50
CA LYS A 382 70.34 -7.70 -24.59
C LYS A 382 71.36 -7.24 -25.71
N GLY A 383 71.25 -5.98 -26.13
CA GLY A 383 72.17 -5.43 -27.17
C GLY A 383 73.60 -5.43 -26.75
N TYR A 384 73.93 -5.09 -25.49
CA TYR A 384 75.36 -5.19 -25.01
C TYR A 384 75.82 -6.61 -24.97
N ILE A 385 75.03 -7.57 -24.55
CA ILE A 385 75.36 -8.99 -24.52
C ILE A 385 75.52 -9.56 -25.97
N GLU A 386 74.57 -9.23 -26.87
CA GLU A 386 74.65 -9.64 -28.28
C GLU A 386 75.93 -9.09 -28.96
N THR A 387 76.28 -7.84 -28.65
CA THR A 387 77.51 -7.24 -29.15
C THR A 387 78.80 -8.01 -28.67
N LEU A 388 78.77 -8.41 -27.39
CA LEU A 388 79.88 -9.21 -26.82
C LEU A 388 79.94 -10.62 -27.39
N LEU A 389 78.77 -11.23 -27.69
CA LEU A 389 78.73 -12.60 -28.23
C LEU A 389 79.05 -12.68 -29.74
N SER A 390 78.68 -11.64 -30.49
CA SER A 390 78.89 -11.63 -31.97
C SER A 390 80.24 -11.20 -32.42
N ASN A 391 81.12 -10.76 -31.54
CA ASN A 391 82.47 -10.24 -31.93
C ASN A 391 83.60 -10.85 -31.07
N ASN A 392 84.19 -11.89 -31.57
CA ASN A 392 85.23 -12.66 -30.85
C ASN A 392 86.59 -11.91 -30.64
N SER A 393 86.77 -10.70 -31.18
CA SER A 393 88.00 -9.91 -31.12
C SER A 393 87.81 -8.53 -30.49
N ILE A 394 86.95 -8.42 -29.47
CA ILE A 394 86.72 -7.14 -28.76
C ILE A 394 87.92 -6.88 -27.83
N GLU A 395 88.44 -5.64 -27.89
CA GLU A 395 89.50 -5.17 -26.97
C GLU A 395 88.99 -5.28 -25.49
N PRO A 396 89.84 -5.73 -24.56
CA PRO A 396 89.42 -5.95 -23.15
C PRO A 396 88.80 -4.73 -22.49
N GLU A 397 89.19 -3.51 -22.82
CA GLU A 397 88.64 -2.29 -22.33
C GLU A 397 87.17 -2.07 -22.80
N LYS A 398 86.90 -2.38 -24.08
CA LYS A 398 85.52 -2.29 -24.62
C LYS A 398 84.67 -3.41 -24.08
N GLN A 399 85.19 -4.59 -23.86
CA GLN A 399 84.47 -5.69 -23.21
C GLN A 399 83.98 -5.27 -21.79
N LYS A 400 84.92 -4.73 -20.99
CA LYS A 400 84.69 -4.21 -19.68
C LYS A 400 83.60 -3.11 -19.72
N TYR A 401 83.75 -2.19 -20.66
CA TYR A 401 82.74 -1.10 -20.84
C TYR A 401 81.33 -1.63 -21.10
N PHE A 402 81.15 -2.64 -22.00
CA PHE A 402 79.81 -3.20 -22.26
C PHE A 402 79.25 -3.96 -21.05
N LEU A 403 80.15 -4.71 -20.34
CA LEU A 403 79.70 -5.38 -19.09
C LEU A 403 79.27 -4.39 -18.00
N GLU A 404 80.07 -3.32 -17.82
CA GLU A 404 79.67 -2.25 -16.86
C GLU A 404 78.34 -1.57 -17.25
N LYS A 405 78.11 -1.35 -18.56
CA LYS A 405 76.84 -0.80 -19.06
C LYS A 405 75.68 -1.77 -18.85
N ALA A 406 75.90 -3.05 -19.11
CA ALA A 406 74.89 -4.07 -18.86
C ALA A 406 74.54 -4.17 -17.35
N LEU A 407 75.59 -4.18 -16.50
CA LEU A 407 75.45 -4.18 -15.05
C LEU A 407 74.60 -2.95 -14.57
N GLY A 408 75.01 -1.75 -15.04
CA GLY A 408 74.26 -0.52 -14.69
C GLY A 408 72.81 -0.53 -15.15
N GLN A 409 72.47 -1.18 -16.27
CA GLN A 409 71.08 -1.36 -16.67
C GLN A 409 70.33 -2.39 -15.79
N THR A 410 71.06 -3.44 -15.34
CA THR A 410 70.48 -4.43 -14.39
C THR A 410 70.21 -3.82 -13.04
N ASP A 411 71.10 -2.98 -12.51
CA ASP A 411 70.89 -2.24 -11.28
C ASP A 411 69.66 -1.30 -11.40
N ARG A 412 69.56 -0.57 -12.51
CA ARG A 412 68.38 0.29 -12.79
C ARG A 412 67.08 -0.50 -12.84
N LEU A 413 67.10 -1.70 -13.47
CA LEU A 413 65.92 -2.58 -13.51
C LEU A 413 65.51 -3.03 -12.11
N THR A 414 66.49 -3.38 -11.27
CA THR A 414 66.24 -3.76 -9.85
C THR A 414 65.65 -2.62 -9.06
N TYR A 415 66.14 -1.38 -9.20
CA TYR A 415 65.56 -0.21 -8.57
C TYR A 415 64.10 0.02 -9.02
N LEU A 416 63.83 -0.09 -10.33
CA LEU A 416 62.50 0.09 -10.88
C LEU A 416 61.50 -0.95 -10.32
N ILE A 417 61.91 -2.23 -10.24
CA ILE A 417 61.09 -3.31 -9.66
C ILE A 417 60.80 -3.03 -8.18
N ASN A 418 61.81 -2.59 -7.43
CA ASN A 418 61.62 -2.24 -6.01
C ASN A 418 60.68 -1.06 -5.85
N ASP A 419 60.80 0.00 -6.65
CA ASP A 419 59.89 1.15 -6.62
C ASP A 419 58.44 0.77 -6.92
N ILE A 420 58.23 -0.09 -7.95
CA ILE A 420 56.89 -0.63 -8.28
C ILE A 420 56.34 -1.44 -7.11
N SER A 421 57.19 -2.28 -6.48
CA SER A 421 56.77 -3.09 -5.32
C SER A 421 56.34 -2.21 -4.12
N VAL A 422 57.10 -1.12 -3.86
CA VAL A 422 56.75 -0.17 -2.81
C VAL A 422 55.43 0.56 -3.11
N LEU A 423 55.24 1.00 -4.37
CA LEU A 423 53.96 1.64 -4.78
C LEU A 423 52.77 0.70 -4.65
N ASN A 424 52.90 -0.55 -5.08
CA ASN A 424 51.85 -1.56 -4.91
C ASN A 424 51.53 -1.79 -3.43
N LYS A 425 52.55 -1.92 -2.57
CA LYS A 425 52.35 -2.03 -1.12
C LYS A 425 51.62 -0.81 -0.54
N ILE A 426 51.86 0.40 -0.99
CA ILE A 426 51.17 1.60 -0.55
C ILE A 426 49.73 1.58 -1.01
N GLU A 427 49.42 1.14 -2.24
CA GLU A 427 48.07 1.05 -2.77
C GLU A 427 47.23 -0.02 -2.06
N GLU A 428 47.81 -1.17 -1.73
CA GLU A 428 47.17 -2.27 -1.03
C GLU A 428 47.04 -2.02 0.47
N ALA A 429 47.94 -1.25 1.08
CA ALA A 429 48.00 -0.99 2.53
C ALA A 429 46.81 -0.16 3.07
N GLY A 430 45.91 0.33 2.22
CA GLY A 430 44.70 1.09 2.66
C GLY A 430 43.84 0.36 3.72
N SER A 431 43.91 -0.98 3.77
CA SER A 431 43.17 -1.84 4.73
C SER A 431 44.06 -2.50 5.79
N SER A 432 45.39 -2.53 5.61
CA SER A 432 46.33 -3.33 6.42
C SER A 432 47.49 -2.52 7.02
N PHE A 433 47.34 -1.18 7.11
CA PHE A 433 48.37 -0.32 7.64
C PHE A 433 48.53 -0.45 9.14
N THR A 434 49.59 -1.10 9.61
CA THR A 434 49.96 -1.21 11.03
C THR A 434 51.03 -0.18 11.38
N PRO A 435 50.68 0.96 11.99
CA PRO A 435 51.64 1.97 12.36
C PRO A 435 52.43 1.57 13.60
N GLU A 436 53.73 1.73 13.57
CA GLU A 436 54.64 1.54 14.69
C GLU A 436 55.30 2.86 15.14
N LYS A 437 56.07 2.81 16.26
CA LYS A 437 56.82 3.96 16.76
C LYS A 437 58.15 4.05 16.02
N VAL A 438 58.34 5.06 15.20
CA VAL A 438 59.54 5.26 14.39
C VAL A 438 60.34 6.46 14.92
N LYS A 439 61.59 6.20 15.24
CA LYS A 439 62.56 7.24 15.68
C LYS A 439 63.22 7.86 14.45
N ILE A 440 62.87 9.12 14.12
CA ILE A 440 63.34 9.81 12.91
C ILE A 440 64.85 9.99 12.87
N SER A 441 65.50 10.30 13.99
CA SER A 441 66.96 10.43 14.03
C SER A 441 67.70 9.14 13.65
N LYS A 442 67.12 7.93 13.90
CA LYS A 442 67.68 6.65 13.44
C LYS A 442 67.52 6.48 11.94
N ILE A 443 66.38 6.88 11.40
CA ILE A 443 66.10 6.81 9.94
C ILE A 443 67.08 7.70 9.18
N ILE A 444 67.26 8.96 9.61
CA ILE A 444 68.16 9.92 8.95
C ILE A 444 69.58 9.41 8.98
N ARG A 445 70.05 8.86 10.13
CA ARG A 445 71.39 8.29 10.23
C ARG A 445 71.55 7.12 9.27
N GLU A 446 70.64 6.18 9.23
CA GLU A 446 70.65 5.02 8.31
C GLU A 446 70.68 5.47 6.85
N VAL A 447 69.91 6.50 6.46
CA VAL A 447 69.93 7.07 5.13
C VAL A 447 71.29 7.70 4.83
N THR A 448 71.85 8.49 5.73
CA THR A 448 73.16 9.13 5.55
C THR A 448 74.29 8.08 5.41
N ASP A 449 74.21 7.04 6.24
CA ASP A 449 75.18 5.94 6.19
C ASP A 449 75.13 5.17 4.85
N ASN A 450 73.90 4.90 4.35
CA ASN A 450 73.69 4.20 3.08
C ASN A 450 74.19 4.99 1.88
N PHE A 451 74.14 6.32 1.91
CA PHE A 451 74.63 7.17 0.82
C PHE A 451 75.99 7.78 1.09
N LYS A 452 76.76 7.36 2.13
CA LYS A 452 78.03 7.92 2.56
C LYS A 452 79.04 8.09 1.41
N SER A 453 79.31 7.06 0.64
CA SER A 453 80.24 7.10 -0.48
C SER A 453 79.85 8.11 -1.57
N ALA A 454 78.50 8.23 -1.86
CA ALA A 454 78.02 9.17 -2.87
C ALA A 454 78.07 10.62 -2.36
N ILE A 455 77.75 10.83 -1.07
CA ILE A 455 77.85 12.12 -0.38
C ILE A 455 79.29 12.61 -0.36
N GLU A 456 80.29 11.78 0.00
CA GLU A 456 81.68 12.09 0.02
C GLU A 456 82.26 12.37 -1.39
N ALA A 457 81.86 11.53 -2.38
CA ALA A 457 82.34 11.69 -3.77
C ALA A 457 81.90 13.04 -4.38
N ARG A 458 80.71 13.54 -4.03
CA ARG A 458 80.15 14.82 -4.50
C ARG A 458 80.35 16.00 -3.53
N LYS A 459 81.05 15.80 -2.41
CA LYS A 459 81.35 16.80 -1.41
C LYS A 459 80.07 17.45 -0.85
N ILE A 460 79.01 16.68 -0.68
CA ILE A 460 77.74 17.16 -0.15
C ILE A 460 77.85 17.23 1.38
N ASN A 461 77.38 18.34 1.99
CA ASN A 461 77.33 18.48 3.43
C ASN A 461 75.88 18.22 3.91
N VAL A 462 75.70 17.24 4.80
CA VAL A 462 74.36 16.87 5.32
C VAL A 462 74.24 17.31 6.78
N GLU A 463 73.33 18.25 7.02
CA GLU A 463 73.05 18.79 8.35
C GLU A 463 71.63 18.36 8.83
N SER A 464 71.57 17.65 9.96
CA SER A 464 70.29 17.26 10.55
C SER A 464 70.10 17.93 11.90
N PHE A 465 69.05 18.74 12.01
CA PHE A 465 68.64 19.44 13.23
C PHE A 465 67.50 18.68 13.94
N ILE A 466 67.35 17.37 13.71
CA ILE A 466 66.32 16.55 14.32
C ILE A 466 66.77 16.08 15.71
N LYS A 467 66.00 16.43 16.74
CA LYS A 467 66.25 15.98 18.12
C LYS A 467 66.07 14.45 18.25
N ASN A 468 66.90 13.86 19.13
CA ASN A 468 66.88 12.40 19.35
C ASN A 468 65.57 11.82 19.89
N ASN A 469 64.66 12.65 20.44
CA ASN A 469 63.40 12.25 21.02
C ASN A 469 62.18 12.35 20.05
N VAL A 470 62.41 12.67 18.79
CA VAL A 470 61.34 12.76 17.77
C VAL A 470 60.87 11.37 17.40
N LEU A 471 59.62 11.07 17.79
CA LEU A 471 58.94 9.81 17.50
C LEU A 471 57.72 10.07 16.66
N VAL A 472 57.61 9.47 15.51
CA VAL A 472 56.41 9.50 14.64
C VAL A 472 55.69 8.15 14.69
N LYS A 473 54.41 8.16 14.42
CA LYS A 473 53.60 6.97 14.29
C LYS A 473 53.45 6.62 12.82
N GLY A 474 54.06 5.51 12.37
CA GLY A 474 54.00 5.16 10.95
C GLY A 474 54.67 3.83 10.62
N ASN A 475 54.72 3.52 9.34
CA ASN A 475 55.46 2.35 8.83
C ASN A 475 56.93 2.73 8.60
N ARG A 476 57.85 2.05 9.30
CA ARG A 476 59.28 2.36 9.26
C ARG A 476 59.87 2.28 7.84
N SER A 477 59.50 1.24 7.09
CA SER A 477 60.06 1.04 5.74
C SER A 477 59.61 2.15 4.77
N LEU A 478 58.37 2.61 4.86
CA LEU A 478 57.84 3.70 4.05
C LEU A 478 58.45 5.05 4.44
N ILE A 479 58.64 5.31 5.72
CA ILE A 479 59.28 6.54 6.21
C ILE A 479 60.77 6.53 5.79
N LEU A 480 61.46 5.38 5.89
CA LEU A 480 62.80 5.22 5.39
C LEU A 480 62.86 5.56 3.89
N SER A 481 61.95 4.99 3.09
CA SER A 481 61.85 5.25 1.66
C SER A 481 61.62 6.73 1.32
N VAL A 482 60.85 7.48 2.14
CA VAL A 482 60.69 8.93 1.97
C VAL A 482 62.02 9.65 2.04
N PHE A 483 62.80 9.44 3.12
CA PHE A 483 64.09 10.10 3.28
C PHE A 483 65.14 9.62 2.30
N GLN A 484 65.13 8.34 1.90
CA GLN A 484 66.03 7.79 0.86
C GLN A 484 65.78 8.47 -0.47
N ASN A 485 64.52 8.55 -0.94
CA ASN A 485 64.20 9.19 -2.22
C ASN A 485 64.52 10.69 -2.23
N LEU A 486 64.24 11.40 -1.13
CA LEU A 486 64.64 12.81 -1.03
C LEU A 486 66.16 13.01 -1.04
N MET A 487 66.90 12.16 -0.33
CA MET A 487 68.37 12.22 -0.31
C MET A 487 68.96 11.86 -1.69
N GLU A 488 68.45 10.81 -2.35
CA GLU A 488 68.87 10.41 -3.69
C GLU A 488 68.60 11.54 -4.71
N ASN A 489 67.45 12.22 -4.62
CA ASN A 489 67.17 13.38 -5.46
C ASN A 489 68.18 14.51 -5.22
N ALA A 490 68.50 14.84 -3.98
CA ALA A 490 69.49 15.86 -3.67
C ALA A 490 70.86 15.48 -4.24
N ILE A 491 71.33 14.22 -4.08
CA ILE A 491 72.60 13.75 -4.63
C ILE A 491 72.59 13.83 -6.15
N ASN A 492 71.53 13.46 -6.83
CA ASN A 492 71.46 13.40 -8.27
C ASN A 492 71.30 14.73 -9.00
N TYR A 493 70.55 15.70 -8.34
CA TYR A 493 70.10 16.90 -9.03
C TYR A 493 70.54 18.23 -8.38
N ALA A 494 71.00 18.25 -7.14
CA ALA A 494 71.40 19.50 -6.52
C ALA A 494 72.74 20.03 -7.04
N GLY A 495 73.62 19.13 -7.47
CA GLY A 495 74.97 19.49 -7.90
C GLY A 495 76.07 19.08 -6.89
N ASP A 496 77.32 19.37 -7.21
CA ASP A 496 78.45 19.06 -6.32
C ASP A 496 78.59 20.18 -5.26
N ALA A 497 79.16 19.85 -4.08
CA ALA A 497 79.48 20.75 -2.99
C ALA A 497 78.21 21.48 -2.43
N THR A 498 77.03 20.83 -2.44
CA THR A 498 75.76 21.37 -1.95
C THR A 498 75.54 21.01 -0.50
N ASN A 499 74.69 21.83 0.18
CA ASN A 499 74.27 21.57 1.55
C ASN A 499 72.85 21.02 1.57
N VAL A 500 72.66 19.87 2.22
CA VAL A 500 71.35 19.27 2.47
C VAL A 500 70.99 19.51 3.93
N ARG A 501 69.82 20.16 4.21
CA ARG A 501 69.35 20.45 5.55
C ARG A 501 68.06 19.72 5.83
N ILE A 502 68.00 19.06 7.01
CA ILE A 502 66.82 18.33 7.47
C ILE A 502 66.42 18.87 8.86
N LEU A 503 65.24 19.46 8.96
CA LEU A 503 64.77 20.06 10.22
C LEU A 503 63.26 19.92 10.42
N ILE A 504 62.81 20.10 11.63
CA ILE A 504 61.41 20.32 11.96
C ILE A 504 61.24 21.83 12.09
N TYR A 505 60.48 22.43 11.13
CA TYR A 505 60.25 23.88 11.13
C TYR A 505 59.02 24.28 11.97
N SER A 506 58.10 23.37 12.22
CA SER A 506 56.94 23.58 13.03
C SER A 506 56.40 22.28 13.58
N GLU A 507 55.62 22.35 14.65
CA GLU A 507 54.87 21.21 15.19
C GLU A 507 53.53 21.66 15.72
N ASP A 508 52.51 20.87 15.52
CA ASP A 508 51.20 21.07 16.10
C ASP A 508 50.83 19.90 17.05
N LYS A 509 49.54 19.83 17.48
CA LYS A 509 49.07 18.76 18.39
C LYS A 509 49.17 17.36 17.80
N LYS A 510 49.09 17.21 16.47
CA LYS A 510 48.99 15.91 15.77
C LYS A 510 50.19 15.60 14.92
N PHE A 511 50.90 16.58 14.38
CA PHE A 511 51.94 16.42 13.40
C PHE A 511 53.25 17.12 13.77
N TYR A 512 54.38 16.53 13.28
CA TYR A 512 55.62 17.22 13.08
C TYR A 512 55.70 17.68 11.63
N HIS A 513 56.12 18.93 11.40
CA HIS A 513 56.30 19.50 10.07
C HIS A 513 57.78 19.59 9.74
N PHE A 514 58.17 18.76 8.75
CA PHE A 514 59.56 18.62 8.34
C PHE A 514 59.86 19.50 7.13
N SER A 515 61.08 20.05 7.10
CA SER A 515 61.71 20.61 5.91
C SER A 515 62.94 19.78 5.56
N PHE A 516 62.96 19.31 4.31
CA PHE A 516 64.12 18.72 3.67
C PHE A 516 64.52 19.63 2.51
N SER A 517 65.72 20.26 2.55
CA SER A 517 66.11 21.26 1.59
C SER A 517 67.57 21.06 1.11
N ASP A 518 67.81 21.40 -0.13
CA ASP A 518 69.10 21.54 -0.74
C ASP A 518 69.35 23.02 -1.19
N ASP A 519 70.58 23.39 -1.49
CA ASP A 519 70.97 24.68 -2.06
C ASP A 519 71.47 24.54 -3.52
N GLY A 520 70.94 23.55 -4.23
CA GLY A 520 71.26 23.25 -5.60
C GLY A 520 70.60 24.13 -6.65
N VAL A 521 70.42 23.60 -7.86
CA VAL A 521 69.89 24.34 -9.02
C VAL A 521 68.39 24.63 -8.94
N GLY A 522 67.64 23.95 -8.06
CA GLY A 522 66.19 24.08 -7.96
C GLY A 522 65.42 23.41 -9.08
N ILE A 523 64.08 23.59 -9.07
CA ILE A 523 63.15 22.98 -10.05
C ILE A 523 62.55 24.11 -10.90
N PRO A 524 62.58 24.03 -12.26
CA PRO A 524 61.89 25.01 -13.10
C PRO A 524 60.39 25.12 -12.76
N HIS A 525 59.88 26.34 -12.75
CA HIS A 525 58.55 26.64 -12.19
C HIS A 525 57.39 25.84 -12.86
N GLU A 526 57.52 25.58 -14.16
CA GLU A 526 56.56 24.84 -14.95
C GLU A 526 56.44 23.36 -14.54
N HIS A 527 57.47 22.80 -13.88
CA HIS A 527 57.51 21.40 -13.46
C HIS A 527 57.10 21.16 -12.01
N ILE A 528 57.07 22.20 -11.15
CA ILE A 528 56.83 22.08 -9.70
C ILE A 528 55.56 21.32 -9.36
N ASN A 529 54.48 21.56 -10.09
CA ASN A 529 53.18 20.89 -9.85
C ASN A 529 53.15 19.43 -10.32
N ARG A 530 54.07 19.04 -11.20
CA ARG A 530 54.08 17.73 -11.87
C ARG A 530 55.10 16.74 -11.34
N ILE A 531 56.09 17.20 -10.55
CA ILE A 531 57.20 16.33 -10.10
C ILE A 531 56.74 15.13 -9.25
N PHE A 532 55.52 15.16 -8.69
CA PHE A 532 54.94 14.05 -7.95
C PHE A 532 54.12 13.10 -8.81
N GLU A 533 53.97 13.40 -10.13
CA GLU A 533 53.33 12.48 -11.08
C GLU A 533 54.25 11.26 -11.30
N ARG A 534 53.65 10.08 -11.44
CA ARG A 534 54.39 8.84 -11.68
C ARG A 534 55.06 8.88 -13.04
N PHE A 535 56.33 8.46 -13.12
CA PHE A 535 57.17 8.46 -14.31
C PHE A 535 57.48 9.85 -14.88
N TYR A 536 57.12 10.93 -14.16
CA TYR A 536 57.42 12.30 -14.59
C TYR A 536 58.87 12.66 -14.35
N ARG A 537 59.49 13.35 -15.31
CA ARG A 537 60.88 13.79 -15.28
C ARG A 537 60.99 15.15 -15.96
N VAL A 538 61.79 16.07 -15.38
CA VAL A 538 62.03 17.42 -15.93
C VAL A 538 62.77 17.34 -17.25
N ASP A 539 63.83 16.50 -17.35
CA ASP A 539 64.65 16.29 -18.56
C ASP A 539 64.73 14.81 -18.91
N SER A 540 64.10 14.39 -20.00
CA SER A 540 64.11 13.02 -20.48
C SER A 540 65.50 12.58 -21.08
N GLY A 541 66.37 13.52 -21.46
CA GLY A 541 67.65 13.26 -22.07
C GLY A 541 68.81 13.16 -21.09
N ARG A 542 68.99 14.13 -20.20
CA ARG A 542 70.11 14.19 -19.22
C ARG A 542 69.94 13.18 -18.09
N SER A 543 68.75 12.95 -17.70
CA SER A 543 68.41 12.07 -16.58
C SER A 543 68.49 10.57 -16.90
N ARG A 544 68.55 10.17 -18.19
CA ARG A 544 68.86 8.78 -18.53
C ARG A 544 70.27 8.35 -18.10
N LYS A 545 71.21 9.31 -18.00
CA LYS A 545 72.59 9.04 -17.54
C LYS A 545 72.66 8.90 -16.00
N SER A 546 71.74 9.54 -15.24
CA SER A 546 71.73 9.52 -13.77
C SER A 546 70.79 8.45 -13.15
N GLY A 547 70.19 7.58 -13.97
CA GLY A 547 69.49 6.36 -13.49
C GLY A 547 68.12 6.49 -12.87
N GLY A 548 67.54 7.69 -12.75
CA GLY A 548 66.23 7.91 -12.02
C GLY A 548 65.03 7.20 -12.68
N THR A 549 64.19 6.58 -11.90
CA THR A 549 62.97 5.83 -12.34
C THR A 549 61.79 6.73 -12.65
N GLY A 550 61.77 7.97 -12.11
CA GLY A 550 60.61 8.86 -12.12
C GLY A 550 59.48 8.44 -11.16
N LEU A 551 59.73 7.45 -10.29
CA LEU A 551 58.79 6.95 -9.31
C LEU A 551 59.08 7.48 -7.90
N GLY A 552 60.31 7.86 -7.59
CA GLY A 552 60.75 8.20 -6.24
C GLY A 552 59.93 9.29 -5.55
N LEU A 553 59.65 10.44 -6.22
CA LEU A 553 58.82 11.49 -5.64
C LEU A 553 57.36 11.11 -5.54
N ALA A 554 56.85 10.26 -6.45
CA ALA A 554 55.50 9.69 -6.32
C ALA A 554 55.40 8.76 -5.11
N ILE A 555 56.46 7.98 -4.81
CA ILE A 555 56.55 7.16 -3.60
C ILE A 555 56.51 8.06 -2.36
N VAL A 556 57.31 9.15 -2.34
CA VAL A 556 57.34 10.12 -1.23
C VAL A 556 55.94 10.66 -0.96
N LYS A 557 55.24 11.17 -1.97
CA LYS A 557 53.90 11.72 -1.83
C LYS A 557 52.92 10.69 -1.31
N ASN A 558 52.86 9.52 -1.93
CA ASN A 558 51.90 8.49 -1.52
C ASN A 558 52.19 7.93 -0.12
N ALA A 559 53.47 7.79 0.26
CA ALA A 559 53.85 7.37 1.61
C ALA A 559 53.41 8.40 2.65
N ILE A 560 53.63 9.70 2.41
CA ILE A 560 53.18 10.77 3.33
C ILE A 560 51.68 10.82 3.43
N LEU A 561 50.94 10.74 2.31
CA LEU A 561 49.47 10.70 2.31
C LEU A 561 48.90 9.49 3.05
N LEU A 562 49.52 8.32 2.93
CA LEU A 562 49.16 7.11 3.67
C LEU A 562 49.30 7.32 5.20
N HIS A 563 50.27 8.12 5.62
CA HIS A 563 50.47 8.54 7.00
C HIS A 563 49.55 9.71 7.41
N LYS A 564 48.58 10.11 6.55
CA LYS A 564 47.68 11.24 6.77
C LYS A 564 48.38 12.60 6.91
N GLY A 565 49.60 12.68 6.40
CA GLY A 565 50.37 13.89 6.27
C GLY A 565 50.09 14.60 4.94
N ASP A 566 50.70 15.76 4.77
CA ASP A 566 50.69 16.53 3.53
C ASP A 566 52.12 16.82 3.08
N ILE A 567 52.35 17.06 1.76
CA ILE A 567 53.63 17.41 1.18
C ILE A 567 53.48 18.49 0.12
N MET A 568 54.37 19.44 0.16
CA MET A 568 54.55 20.47 -0.87
C MET A 568 56.03 20.66 -1.19
N VAL A 569 56.31 21.25 -2.34
CA VAL A 569 57.66 21.61 -2.78
C VAL A 569 57.68 23.09 -3.18
N ARG A 570 58.80 23.75 -2.93
CA ARG A 570 59.07 25.12 -3.40
C ARG A 570 60.57 25.29 -3.69
N ASN A 571 60.90 26.23 -4.55
CA ASN A 571 62.28 26.70 -4.67
C ASN A 571 62.62 27.65 -3.53
N ARG A 572 63.85 27.58 -3.04
CA ARG A 572 64.36 28.47 -1.99
C ARG A 572 64.79 29.81 -2.56
N VAL A 573 64.65 30.87 -1.79
CA VAL A 573 65.25 32.16 -2.11
C VAL A 573 66.79 31.99 -2.02
N GLY A 574 67.50 32.26 -3.10
CA GLY A 574 68.94 32.07 -3.17
C GLY A 574 69.37 30.74 -3.84
N GLY A 575 68.43 29.93 -4.32
CA GLY A 575 68.72 28.65 -5.03
C GLY A 575 68.38 27.43 -4.20
N GLY A 576 68.14 26.32 -4.91
CA GLY A 576 67.83 25.01 -4.32
C GLY A 576 66.35 24.72 -4.15
N THR A 577 66.06 23.52 -3.71
CA THR A 577 64.71 22.97 -3.53
C THR A 577 64.41 22.75 -2.05
N GLU A 578 63.18 22.97 -1.65
CA GLU A 578 62.68 22.65 -0.32
C GLU A 578 61.40 21.85 -0.37
N PHE A 579 61.43 20.64 0.17
CA PHE A 579 60.29 19.77 0.39
C PHE A 579 59.76 19.95 1.82
N LEU A 580 58.52 20.37 1.94
CA LEU A 580 57.82 20.56 3.22
C LEU A 580 56.78 19.48 3.38
N PHE A 581 56.85 18.67 4.45
CA PHE A 581 55.94 17.58 4.66
C PHE A 581 55.62 17.36 6.15
N SER A 582 54.54 16.64 6.41
CA SER A 582 54.11 16.36 7.77
C SER A 582 54.01 14.85 8.05
N LEU A 583 54.37 14.48 9.28
CA LEU A 583 54.23 13.09 9.75
C LEU A 583 53.55 13.12 11.15
N PRO A 584 52.65 12.10 11.43
CA PRO A 584 51.90 12.12 12.67
C PRO A 584 52.77 11.85 13.89
N LYS A 585 52.55 12.60 14.94
CA LYS A 585 53.20 12.39 16.25
C LYS A 585 52.78 11.06 16.84
N ASN A 586 53.66 10.42 17.54
CA ASN A 586 53.30 9.31 18.39
C ASN A 586 52.69 9.86 19.70
N ASP A 587 51.34 10.00 19.72
CA ASP A 587 50.64 10.40 20.97
C ASP A 587 50.96 9.41 22.07
N LYS A 588 51.63 9.84 23.11
CA LYS A 588 51.56 9.20 24.42
C LYS A 588 50.09 9.28 24.84
N LYS A 589 49.30 8.18 24.69
CA LYS A 589 48.08 8.09 25.52
C LYS A 589 48.54 8.40 26.95
N LYS A 590 48.13 9.54 27.51
CA LYS A 590 48.07 9.68 28.96
C LYS A 590 47.13 8.55 29.42
N SER A 591 47.71 7.49 29.95
CA SER A 591 47.00 6.57 30.83
C SER A 591 46.53 7.40 32.01
N SER A 592 45.27 7.74 32.00
CA SER A 592 44.54 8.16 33.18
C SER A 592 43.89 6.96 33.80
#